data_3bca2f1a16c52a1196fbfb712a3fde96
#
_entry.id   3bca2f1a16c52a1196fbfb712a3fde96
#
_cell.length_a   1.000
_cell.length_b   1.000
_cell.length_c   1.000
_cell.angle_alpha   90.00
_cell.angle_beta   90.00
_cell.angle_gamma   90.00
#
_symmetry.space_group_name_H-M   'P 1'
#
loop_
_entity.id
_entity.type
_entity.pdbx_description
1 polymer ?
#
loop_
_entity_poly.entity_id
_entity_poly.type
_entity_poly.pdbx_seq_one_letter_code
_entity_poly.pdbx_strand_id
1 'polypeptide(L)'
;MKDWDFSAIKMTEEFLTDWDMVKILQNAATKNSKILDLGTGGGERVLEYFPAAAEILGTDFSDAMIETANKNLKKSGKKNITFRVMDNLKMDTPQEHFDIVTARHTCIDPKQIYQTLKPDGILIVRGVDQLDCWELKRLFGRGQAFRDAKPISHIDYEAIIDAGFKDVELVPIHVREYYETPEDLLALLRKAPILDDFSEIEPNDDVTKREIEPELFGQYVAEHHTEKGILLVRRYYGITARKL
;
A
#
# COMPACT_ATOMS: atom_id res chain seq x y z
N MET A 1 0.83 -14.72 -13.21
CA MET A 1 0.33 -13.37 -12.86
C MET A 1 -0.53 -13.53 -11.62
N LYS A 2 -0.16 -12.92 -10.47
CA LYS A 2 -1.01 -12.98 -9.28
C LYS A 2 -2.26 -12.14 -9.58
N ASP A 3 -3.42 -12.75 -9.55
CA ASP A 3 -4.70 -12.05 -9.58
C ASP A 3 -4.91 -11.40 -8.21
N TRP A 4 -4.83 -10.06 -8.15
CA TRP A 4 -5.05 -9.26 -6.95
C TRP A 4 -6.54 -8.99 -6.68
N ASP A 5 -7.43 -9.76 -7.29
CA ASP A 5 -8.85 -9.69 -7.00
C ASP A 5 -9.18 -10.43 -5.68
N PHE A 6 -9.53 -9.68 -4.66
CA PHE A 6 -9.93 -10.17 -3.34
C PHE A 6 -11.45 -10.17 -3.15
N SER A 7 -12.23 -9.83 -4.17
CA SER A 7 -13.69 -9.63 -4.09
C SER A 7 -14.47 -10.88 -3.66
N ALA A 8 -13.92 -12.07 -3.89
CA ALA A 8 -14.53 -13.34 -3.48
C ALA A 8 -14.28 -13.69 -2.01
N ILE A 9 -13.37 -12.99 -1.31
CA ILE A 9 -13.03 -13.25 0.08
C ILE A 9 -14.05 -12.57 0.98
N LYS A 10 -14.69 -13.35 1.83
CA LYS A 10 -15.71 -12.85 2.77
C LYS A 10 -15.07 -12.48 4.09
N MET A 11 -15.09 -11.22 4.42
CA MET A 11 -14.57 -10.69 5.66
C MET A 11 -15.23 -9.37 6.03
N THR A 12 -15.12 -8.97 7.28
CA THR A 12 -15.50 -7.64 7.77
C THR A 12 -14.30 -6.95 8.39
N GLU A 13 -14.24 -5.62 8.30
CA GLU A 13 -13.15 -4.80 8.82
C GLU A 13 -13.61 -3.91 9.96
N GLU A 14 -12.77 -3.76 10.98
CA GLU A 14 -12.93 -2.82 12.08
C GLU A 14 -11.67 -1.95 12.16
N PHE A 15 -11.78 -0.70 11.72
CA PHE A 15 -10.68 0.26 11.78
C PHE A 15 -10.55 0.82 13.20
N LEU A 16 -9.36 0.70 13.78
CA LEU A 16 -9.05 1.21 15.13
C LEU A 16 -8.34 2.56 15.10
N THR A 17 -8.06 3.08 13.92
CA THR A 17 -7.36 4.35 13.70
C THR A 17 -8.14 5.17 12.67
N ASP A 18 -8.34 6.46 12.95
CA ASP A 18 -9.10 7.36 12.07
C ASP A 18 -8.30 7.86 10.86
N TRP A 19 -7.00 7.53 10.76
CA TRP A 19 -6.17 7.93 9.64
C TRP A 19 -6.64 7.24 8.35
N ASP A 20 -7.05 8.03 7.38
CA ASP A 20 -7.58 7.56 6.10
C ASP A 20 -6.93 8.34 4.95
N MET A 21 -6.08 7.64 4.18
CA MET A 21 -5.37 8.19 3.04
C MET A 21 -6.29 8.87 2.02
N VAL A 22 -7.47 8.29 1.76
CA VAL A 22 -8.43 8.81 0.79
C VAL A 22 -9.05 10.12 1.30
N LYS A 23 -9.44 10.16 2.57
CA LYS A 23 -9.97 11.40 3.18
C LYS A 23 -8.93 12.51 3.21
N ILE A 24 -7.66 12.18 3.54
CA ILE A 24 -6.56 13.16 3.54
C ILE A 24 -6.35 13.70 2.13
N LEU A 25 -6.28 12.81 1.12
CA LEU A 25 -6.17 13.20 -0.28
C LEU A 25 -7.34 14.09 -0.72
N GLN A 26 -8.58 13.70 -0.41
CA GLN A 26 -9.79 14.45 -0.79
C GLN A 26 -9.84 15.83 -0.15
N ASN A 27 -9.36 15.98 1.10
CA ASN A 27 -9.29 17.26 1.80
C ASN A 27 -8.17 18.18 1.27
N ALA A 28 -7.07 17.60 0.82
CA ALA A 28 -5.92 18.35 0.30
C ALA A 28 -6.09 18.76 -1.17
N ALA A 29 -6.80 17.96 -1.96
CA ALA A 29 -6.92 18.18 -3.39
C ALA A 29 -7.99 19.22 -3.75
N THR A 30 -7.74 19.94 -4.82
CA THR A 30 -8.67 20.84 -5.49
C THR A 30 -8.87 20.40 -6.94
N LYS A 31 -9.85 20.98 -7.63
CA LYS A 31 -10.07 20.74 -9.08
C LYS A 31 -8.88 21.15 -9.97
N ASN A 32 -7.97 21.96 -9.44
CA ASN A 32 -6.77 22.43 -10.16
C ASN A 32 -5.52 21.62 -9.78
N SER A 33 -5.62 20.72 -8.83
CA SER A 33 -4.47 19.92 -8.36
C SER A 33 -4.01 18.95 -9.43
N LYS A 34 -2.70 18.73 -9.46
CA LYS A 34 -2.04 17.65 -10.21
C LYS A 34 -1.57 16.59 -9.22
N ILE A 35 -1.97 15.38 -9.44
CA ILE A 35 -1.75 14.26 -8.50
C ILE A 35 -0.91 13.18 -9.19
N LEU A 36 0.12 12.70 -8.52
CA LEU A 36 0.88 11.50 -8.90
C LEU A 36 0.55 10.38 -7.91
N ASP A 37 0.13 9.24 -8.42
CA ASP A 37 -0.10 8.01 -7.64
C ASP A 37 0.94 6.96 -7.97
N LEU A 38 1.77 6.62 -7.01
CA LEU A 38 2.84 5.64 -7.12
C LEU A 38 2.32 4.25 -6.69
N GLY A 39 2.53 3.23 -7.52
CA GLY A 39 2.03 1.88 -7.26
C GLY A 39 0.52 1.77 -7.48
N THR A 40 0.02 2.33 -8.58
CA THR A 40 -1.42 2.43 -8.87
C THR A 40 -2.12 1.08 -9.12
N GLY A 41 -1.35 0.02 -9.40
CA GLY A 41 -1.89 -1.29 -9.76
C GLY A 41 -2.83 -1.23 -10.96
N GLY A 42 -4.00 -1.88 -10.89
CA GLY A 42 -5.03 -1.85 -11.92
C GLY A 42 -5.85 -0.55 -12.02
N GLY A 43 -5.49 0.48 -11.26
CA GLY A 43 -6.11 1.81 -11.31
C GLY A 43 -7.48 1.92 -10.63
N GLU A 44 -8.02 0.84 -10.06
CA GLU A 44 -9.38 0.82 -9.48
C GLU A 44 -9.55 1.92 -8.44
N ARG A 45 -8.60 2.05 -7.50
CA ARG A 45 -8.67 3.06 -6.43
C ARG A 45 -8.60 4.48 -6.95
N VAL A 46 -7.74 4.74 -7.94
CA VAL A 46 -7.65 6.06 -8.59
C VAL A 46 -8.97 6.39 -9.28
N LEU A 47 -9.56 5.43 -9.97
CA LEU A 47 -10.82 5.62 -10.69
C LEU A 47 -12.02 5.79 -9.77
N GLU A 48 -12.03 5.17 -8.59
CA GLU A 48 -13.18 5.16 -7.69
C GLU A 48 -13.10 6.27 -6.65
N TYR A 49 -11.95 6.47 -6.02
CA TYR A 49 -11.84 7.28 -4.80
C TYR A 49 -11.10 8.61 -4.96
N PHE A 50 -10.31 8.78 -6.04
CA PHE A 50 -9.57 10.02 -6.18
C PHE A 50 -10.50 11.19 -6.53
N PRO A 51 -10.25 12.38 -5.94
CA PRO A 51 -11.08 13.55 -6.14
C PRO A 51 -10.96 14.11 -7.56
N ALA A 52 -11.85 15.03 -7.90
CA ALA A 52 -11.70 15.82 -9.12
C ALA A 52 -10.39 16.64 -9.08
N ALA A 53 -9.57 16.51 -10.11
CA ALA A 53 -8.27 17.15 -10.24
C ALA A 53 -8.03 17.56 -11.69
N ALA A 54 -7.09 18.46 -11.92
CA ALA A 54 -6.71 18.88 -13.27
C ALA A 54 -5.99 17.75 -14.02
N GLU A 55 -5.15 17.02 -13.31
CA GLU A 55 -4.34 15.93 -13.86
C GLU A 55 -4.14 14.86 -12.78
N ILE A 56 -4.27 13.60 -13.16
CA ILE A 56 -3.88 12.46 -12.31
C ILE A 56 -3.00 11.54 -13.16
N LEU A 57 -1.78 11.31 -12.70
CA LEU A 57 -0.86 10.34 -13.25
C LEU A 57 -0.73 9.17 -12.28
N GLY A 58 -1.20 7.99 -12.66
CA GLY A 58 -0.97 6.76 -11.92
C GLY A 58 0.16 5.94 -12.56
N THR A 59 1.06 5.42 -11.74
CA THR A 59 2.21 4.65 -12.22
C THR A 59 2.36 3.33 -11.50
N ASP A 60 2.85 2.33 -12.21
CA ASP A 60 3.22 1.03 -11.68
C ASP A 60 4.38 0.48 -12.50
N PHE A 61 5.25 -0.34 -11.89
CA PHE A 61 6.35 -0.94 -12.63
C PHE A 61 5.92 -2.12 -13.52
N SER A 62 4.73 -2.68 -13.29
CA SER A 62 4.18 -3.83 -13.99
C SER A 62 3.39 -3.42 -15.23
N ASP A 63 3.87 -3.80 -16.41
CA ASP A 63 3.14 -3.63 -17.68
C ASP A 63 1.71 -4.21 -17.62
N ALA A 64 1.55 -5.37 -16.99
CA ALA A 64 0.25 -6.05 -16.87
C ALA A 64 -0.75 -5.26 -16.02
N MET A 65 -0.27 -4.61 -14.94
CA MET A 65 -1.10 -3.74 -14.11
C MET A 65 -1.51 -2.50 -14.89
N ILE A 66 -0.60 -1.86 -15.60
CA ILE A 66 -0.91 -0.68 -16.42
C ILE A 66 -1.84 -1.02 -17.59
N GLU A 67 -1.70 -2.19 -18.22
CA GLU A 67 -2.71 -2.64 -19.19
C GLU A 67 -4.10 -2.76 -18.58
N THR A 68 -4.21 -3.31 -17.37
CA THR A 68 -5.47 -3.43 -16.64
C THR A 68 -6.01 -2.03 -16.28
N ALA A 69 -5.17 -1.15 -15.76
CA ALA A 69 -5.54 0.23 -15.42
C ALA A 69 -6.09 0.98 -16.65
N ASN A 70 -5.45 0.83 -17.81
CA ASN A 70 -5.90 1.45 -19.06
C ASN A 70 -7.23 0.84 -19.58
N LYS A 71 -7.47 -0.46 -19.38
CA LYS A 71 -8.77 -1.09 -19.68
C LYS A 71 -9.88 -0.53 -18.78
N ASN A 72 -9.60 -0.37 -17.47
CA ASN A 72 -10.53 0.19 -16.50
C ASN A 72 -10.80 1.69 -16.80
N LEU A 73 -9.78 2.45 -17.15
CA LEU A 73 -9.89 3.86 -17.54
C LEU A 73 -10.83 4.05 -18.75
N LYS A 74 -10.69 3.22 -19.79
CA LYS A 74 -11.58 3.25 -20.95
C LYS A 74 -13.04 3.04 -20.58
N LYS A 75 -13.32 2.17 -19.63
CA LYS A 75 -14.69 1.91 -19.14
C LYS A 75 -15.23 3.07 -18.29
N SER A 76 -14.37 3.78 -17.54
CA SER A 76 -14.77 4.88 -16.67
C SER A 76 -15.12 6.18 -17.42
N GLY A 77 -14.61 6.37 -18.63
CA GLY A 77 -14.78 7.59 -19.42
C GLY A 77 -14.08 8.84 -18.88
N LYS A 78 -13.28 8.73 -17.81
CA LYS A 78 -12.50 9.85 -17.25
C LYS A 78 -11.39 10.26 -18.22
N LYS A 79 -11.18 11.58 -18.39
CA LYS A 79 -10.23 12.11 -19.40
C LYS A 79 -8.99 12.77 -18.81
N ASN A 80 -9.01 13.09 -17.52
CA ASN A 80 -7.93 13.75 -16.80
C ASN A 80 -6.98 12.79 -16.09
N ILE A 81 -7.08 11.49 -16.38
CA ILE A 81 -6.27 10.42 -15.79
C ILE A 81 -5.43 9.78 -16.87
N THR A 82 -4.17 9.52 -16.55
CA THR A 82 -3.24 8.77 -17.38
C THR A 82 -2.58 7.69 -16.52
N PHE A 83 -2.41 6.48 -17.08
CA PHE A 83 -1.64 5.42 -16.45
C PHE A 83 -0.45 5.05 -17.32
N ARG A 84 0.74 4.94 -16.71
CA ARG A 84 1.95 4.51 -17.42
C ARG A 84 2.88 3.67 -16.57
N VAL A 85 3.68 2.85 -17.23
CA VAL A 85 4.74 2.07 -16.59
C VAL A 85 5.84 3.01 -16.11
N MET A 86 6.22 2.88 -14.83
CA MET A 86 7.33 3.62 -14.24
C MET A 86 7.87 2.86 -13.00
N ASP A 87 9.18 2.77 -12.88
CA ASP A 87 9.84 2.36 -11.64
C ASP A 87 9.85 3.53 -10.65
N ASN A 88 9.21 3.35 -9.49
CA ASN A 88 9.12 4.40 -8.46
C ASN A 88 10.49 4.77 -7.86
N LEU A 89 11.51 3.91 -8.01
CA LEU A 89 12.88 4.18 -7.58
C LEU A 89 13.73 4.86 -8.68
N LYS A 90 13.17 5.02 -9.89
CA LYS A 90 13.80 5.70 -11.05
C LYS A 90 12.77 6.55 -11.78
N MET A 91 12.25 7.54 -11.06
CA MET A 91 11.17 8.38 -11.57
C MET A 91 11.65 9.27 -12.73
N ASP A 92 10.88 9.30 -13.81
CA ASP A 92 11.08 10.18 -14.98
C ASP A 92 9.99 11.27 -15.07
N THR A 93 9.63 11.82 -13.92
CA THR A 93 8.61 12.86 -13.79
C THR A 93 9.21 14.28 -13.86
N PRO A 94 8.44 15.27 -14.34
CA PRO A 94 8.90 16.66 -14.31
C PRO A 94 9.15 17.16 -12.88
N GLN A 95 10.11 18.05 -12.71
CA GLN A 95 10.34 18.73 -11.45
C GLN A 95 9.21 19.75 -11.16
N GLU A 96 8.88 19.91 -9.88
CA GLU A 96 7.90 20.89 -9.39
C GLU A 96 6.57 20.88 -10.17
N HIS A 97 6.08 19.69 -10.47
CA HIS A 97 4.90 19.52 -11.32
C HIS A 97 3.64 19.14 -10.55
N PHE A 98 3.77 18.28 -9.55
CA PHE A 98 2.62 17.75 -8.80
C PHE A 98 2.37 18.53 -7.50
N ASP A 99 1.10 18.72 -7.19
CA ASP A 99 0.67 19.31 -5.92
C ASP A 99 0.59 18.23 -4.83
N ILE A 100 0.29 16.99 -5.21
CA ILE A 100 0.15 15.86 -4.30
C ILE A 100 0.82 14.63 -4.92
N VAL A 101 1.58 13.91 -4.11
CA VAL A 101 2.07 12.56 -4.43
C VAL A 101 1.48 11.59 -3.42
N THR A 102 0.89 10.50 -3.91
CA THR A 102 0.40 9.38 -3.10
C THR A 102 1.21 8.14 -3.38
N ALA A 103 1.47 7.32 -2.34
CA ALA A 103 2.10 6.01 -2.47
C ALA A 103 1.41 5.01 -1.55
N ARG A 104 0.99 3.87 -2.10
CA ARG A 104 0.29 2.86 -1.31
C ARG A 104 0.84 1.47 -1.56
N HIS A 105 1.40 0.86 -0.50
CA HIS A 105 1.97 -0.49 -0.52
C HIS A 105 3.01 -0.67 -1.66
N THR A 106 3.87 0.32 -1.81
CA THR A 106 4.92 0.35 -2.83
C THR A 106 6.18 1.01 -2.27
N CYS A 107 7.33 0.67 -2.83
CA CYS A 107 8.59 1.33 -2.50
C CYS A 107 8.58 2.79 -2.98
N ILE A 108 9.26 3.65 -2.25
CA ILE A 108 9.37 5.08 -2.55
C ILE A 108 10.83 5.53 -2.56
N ASP A 109 11.14 6.55 -3.36
CA ASP A 109 12.35 7.35 -3.25
C ASP A 109 11.97 8.78 -2.84
N PRO A 110 12.06 9.14 -1.56
CA PRO A 110 11.64 10.45 -1.07
C PRO A 110 12.37 11.61 -1.71
N LYS A 111 13.63 11.45 -2.16
CA LYS A 111 14.38 12.52 -2.85
C LYS A 111 13.79 12.83 -4.22
N GLN A 112 13.45 11.80 -4.99
CA GLN A 112 12.83 11.99 -6.30
C GLN A 112 11.39 12.54 -6.14
N ILE A 113 10.66 12.07 -5.13
CA ILE A 113 9.32 12.61 -4.79
C ILE A 113 9.43 14.08 -4.43
N TYR A 114 10.41 14.48 -3.60
CA TYR A 114 10.63 15.88 -3.24
C TYR A 114 10.89 16.76 -4.47
N GLN A 115 11.67 16.25 -5.44
CA GLN A 115 11.98 16.99 -6.66
C GLN A 115 10.74 17.19 -7.55
N THR A 116 9.86 16.21 -7.65
CA THR A 116 8.67 16.30 -8.51
C THR A 116 7.50 17.07 -7.88
N LEU A 117 7.46 17.21 -6.55
CA LEU A 117 6.49 18.03 -5.85
C LEU A 117 6.79 19.52 -6.04
N LYS A 118 5.74 20.32 -6.21
CA LYS A 118 5.80 21.79 -6.13
C LYS A 118 6.11 22.24 -4.70
N PRO A 119 6.57 23.49 -4.49
CA PRO A 119 6.50 24.13 -3.18
C PRO A 119 5.09 24.02 -2.58
N ASP A 120 4.99 23.82 -1.28
CA ASP A 120 3.76 23.52 -0.53
C ASP A 120 3.07 22.19 -0.90
N GLY A 121 3.70 21.39 -1.76
CA GLY A 121 3.19 20.07 -2.16
C GLY A 121 3.18 19.05 -1.02
N ILE A 122 2.28 18.08 -1.11
CA ILE A 122 2.01 17.10 -0.05
C ILE A 122 2.36 15.68 -0.52
N LEU A 123 3.09 14.95 0.33
CA LEU A 123 3.30 13.52 0.21
C LEU A 123 2.35 12.79 1.18
N ILE A 124 1.66 11.75 0.69
CA ILE A 124 0.79 10.89 1.49
C ILE A 124 1.18 9.43 1.22
N VAL A 125 1.70 8.73 2.22
CA VAL A 125 2.14 7.34 2.11
C VAL A 125 1.28 6.44 3.00
N ARG A 126 0.91 5.26 2.51
CA ARG A 126 0.38 4.17 3.30
C ARG A 126 1.16 2.91 3.00
N GLY A 127 1.93 2.44 3.98
CA GLY A 127 2.75 1.24 3.86
C GLY A 127 2.26 0.10 4.73
N VAL A 128 2.81 -1.09 4.50
CA VAL A 128 2.61 -2.27 5.35
C VAL A 128 3.65 -2.24 6.46
N ASP A 129 3.23 -2.32 7.72
CA ASP A 129 4.17 -2.33 8.84
C ASP A 129 4.83 -3.71 9.00
N GLN A 130 6.04 -3.74 9.56
CA GLN A 130 6.74 -4.99 9.89
C GLN A 130 5.88 -5.92 10.76
N LEU A 131 5.10 -5.34 11.65
CA LEU A 131 4.23 -6.06 12.58
C LEU A 131 2.86 -6.42 11.96
N ASP A 132 2.64 -6.20 10.65
CA ASP A 132 1.42 -6.67 9.99
C ASP A 132 1.30 -8.18 10.10
N CYS A 133 0.12 -8.66 10.51
CA CYS A 133 -0.16 -10.08 10.75
C CYS A 133 0.84 -10.73 11.72
N TRP A 134 1.35 -10.00 12.70
CA TRP A 134 2.45 -10.46 13.56
C TRP A 134 2.18 -11.77 14.27
N GLU A 135 0.98 -11.98 14.80
CA GLU A 135 0.59 -13.20 15.51
C GLU A 135 0.70 -14.41 14.58
N LEU A 136 0.25 -14.26 13.33
CA LEU A 136 0.36 -15.27 12.28
C LEU A 136 1.83 -15.51 11.90
N LYS A 137 2.57 -14.45 11.56
CA LYS A 137 4.01 -14.55 11.18
C LYS A 137 4.85 -15.17 12.27
N ARG A 138 4.57 -14.86 13.54
CA ARG A 138 5.28 -15.44 14.68
C ARG A 138 5.02 -16.93 14.82
N LEU A 139 3.77 -17.39 14.60
CA LEU A 139 3.43 -18.81 14.64
C LEU A 139 4.16 -19.59 13.54
N PHE A 140 4.24 -19.03 12.34
CA PHE A 140 4.92 -19.66 11.20
C PHE A 140 6.45 -19.43 11.20
N GLY A 141 6.98 -18.58 12.07
CA GLY A 141 8.42 -18.24 12.16
C GLY A 141 8.97 -17.56 10.90
N ARG A 142 8.11 -16.98 10.08
CA ARG A 142 8.45 -16.37 8.78
C ARG A 142 7.40 -15.37 8.31
N GLY A 143 7.73 -14.65 7.23
CA GLY A 143 6.83 -13.72 6.55
C GLY A 143 7.54 -12.44 6.12
N GLN A 144 6.80 -11.59 5.41
CA GLN A 144 7.27 -10.29 4.95
C GLN A 144 7.87 -9.47 6.09
N ALA A 145 9.12 -9.06 5.95
CA ALA A 145 9.91 -8.26 6.90
C ALA A 145 10.05 -8.89 8.31
N PHE A 146 9.75 -10.18 8.48
CA PHE A 146 9.74 -10.83 9.80
C PHE A 146 11.09 -10.76 10.53
N ARG A 147 12.20 -10.77 9.76
CA ARG A 147 13.57 -10.77 10.28
C ARG A 147 14.27 -9.43 10.14
N ASP A 148 13.60 -8.42 9.59
CA ASP A 148 14.19 -7.10 9.38
C ASP A 148 14.54 -6.46 10.71
N ALA A 149 15.77 -5.93 10.80
CA ALA A 149 16.28 -5.31 12.03
C ALA A 149 15.60 -3.97 12.35
N LYS A 150 15.01 -3.33 11.34
CA LYS A 150 14.36 -2.01 11.45
C LYS A 150 13.05 -2.02 10.66
N PRO A 151 11.95 -1.51 11.23
CA PRO A 151 10.69 -1.40 10.50
C PRO A 151 10.81 -0.48 9.28
N ILE A 152 10.21 -0.87 8.17
CA ILE A 152 10.17 -0.05 6.95
C ILE A 152 9.52 1.31 7.20
N SER A 153 8.53 1.39 8.08
CA SER A 153 7.91 2.64 8.50
C SER A 153 8.91 3.66 9.07
N HIS A 154 9.92 3.19 9.81
CA HIS A 154 11.00 4.02 10.33
C HIS A 154 11.98 4.45 9.24
N ILE A 155 12.28 3.55 8.32
CA ILE A 155 13.18 3.82 7.19
C ILE A 155 12.57 4.89 6.29
N ASP A 156 11.31 4.72 5.92
CA ASP A 156 10.59 5.71 5.12
C ASP A 156 10.49 7.06 5.84
N TYR A 157 10.18 7.06 7.13
CA TYR A 157 10.08 8.29 7.93
C TYR A 157 11.40 9.07 7.94
N GLU A 158 12.52 8.40 8.22
CA GLU A 158 13.85 9.02 8.22
C GLU A 158 14.25 9.50 6.82
N ALA A 159 14.04 8.67 5.79
CA ALA A 159 14.36 9.03 4.42
C ALA A 159 13.55 10.24 3.91
N ILE A 160 12.29 10.38 4.35
CA ILE A 160 11.44 11.54 4.04
C ILE A 160 11.99 12.80 4.72
N ILE A 161 12.40 12.73 5.99
CA ILE A 161 13.05 13.85 6.70
C ILE A 161 14.37 14.23 6.01
N ASP A 162 15.20 13.24 5.70
CA ASP A 162 16.51 13.45 5.04
C ASP A 162 16.38 14.02 3.62
N ALA A 163 15.27 13.76 2.94
CA ALA A 163 14.95 14.37 1.65
C ALA A 163 14.58 15.86 1.74
N GLY A 164 14.33 16.39 2.95
CA GLY A 164 14.05 17.80 3.20
C GLY A 164 12.60 18.13 3.50
N PHE A 165 11.71 17.14 3.53
CA PHE A 165 10.31 17.34 3.91
C PHE A 165 10.16 17.91 5.33
N LYS A 166 9.08 18.64 5.55
CA LYS A 166 8.67 19.22 6.82
C LYS A 166 7.30 18.70 7.22
N ASP A 167 6.88 19.00 8.44
CA ASP A 167 5.60 18.57 8.99
C ASP A 167 5.35 17.06 8.76
N VAL A 168 6.40 16.25 9.01
CA VAL A 168 6.36 14.81 8.79
C VAL A 168 5.65 14.14 9.96
N GLU A 169 4.50 13.55 9.70
CA GLU A 169 3.74 12.78 10.67
C GLU A 169 3.76 11.30 10.29
N LEU A 170 4.09 10.43 11.24
CA LEU A 170 4.00 8.97 11.13
C LEU A 170 2.90 8.46 12.06
N VAL A 171 1.90 7.79 11.51
CA VAL A 171 0.75 7.27 12.27
C VAL A 171 0.63 5.76 12.09
N PRO A 172 0.62 4.96 13.18
CA PRO A 172 0.31 3.54 13.10
C PRO A 172 -1.19 3.35 12.79
N ILE A 173 -1.48 2.44 11.85
CA ILE A 173 -2.85 2.13 11.42
C ILE A 173 -3.13 0.67 11.77
N HIS A 174 -4.11 0.46 12.65
CA HIS A 174 -4.51 -0.87 13.06
C HIS A 174 -5.91 -1.18 12.53
N VAL A 175 -6.06 -2.37 11.94
CA VAL A 175 -7.32 -2.90 11.43
C VAL A 175 -7.50 -4.32 11.94
N ARG A 176 -8.70 -4.64 12.41
CA ARG A 176 -9.11 -6.03 12.68
C ARG A 176 -9.92 -6.52 11.50
N GLU A 177 -9.47 -7.58 10.87
CA GLU A 177 -10.19 -8.28 9.81
C GLU A 177 -10.77 -9.57 10.41
N TYR A 178 -12.04 -9.83 10.17
CA TYR A 178 -12.74 -11.05 10.62
C TYR A 178 -13.19 -11.83 9.40
N TYR A 179 -12.57 -12.97 9.17
CA TYR A 179 -12.85 -13.85 8.03
C TYR A 179 -13.98 -14.83 8.39
N GLU A 180 -14.99 -14.97 7.50
CA GLU A 180 -16.13 -15.82 7.76
C GLU A 180 -15.73 -17.31 7.91
N THR A 181 -14.78 -17.77 7.09
CA THR A 181 -14.34 -19.15 7.05
C THR A 181 -12.80 -19.26 7.03
N PRO A 182 -12.24 -20.42 7.43
CA PRO A 182 -10.81 -20.71 7.23
C PRO A 182 -10.37 -20.59 5.76
N GLU A 183 -11.25 -20.97 4.83
CA GLU A 183 -11.01 -20.92 3.39
C GLU A 183 -10.85 -19.49 2.90
N ASP A 184 -11.61 -18.52 3.45
CA ASP A 184 -11.48 -17.10 3.13
C ASP A 184 -10.11 -16.55 3.58
N LEU A 185 -9.70 -16.86 4.83
CA LEU A 185 -8.38 -16.50 5.33
C LEU A 185 -7.27 -17.14 4.50
N LEU A 186 -7.40 -18.44 4.18
CA LEU A 186 -6.44 -19.17 3.37
C LEU A 186 -6.33 -18.57 1.95
N ALA A 187 -7.46 -18.11 1.38
CA ALA A 187 -7.47 -17.45 0.08
C ALA A 187 -6.69 -16.13 0.10
N LEU A 188 -6.79 -15.33 1.17
CA LEU A 188 -5.93 -14.17 1.37
C LEU A 188 -4.46 -14.55 1.39
N LEU A 189 -4.07 -15.51 2.25
CA LEU A 189 -2.68 -15.91 2.45
C LEU A 189 -2.02 -16.49 1.19
N ARG A 190 -2.82 -17.07 0.30
CA ARG A 190 -2.34 -17.56 -1.00
C ARG A 190 -2.13 -16.44 -2.02
N LYS A 191 -2.90 -15.36 -1.92
CA LYS A 191 -2.83 -14.21 -2.82
C LYS A 191 -1.81 -13.16 -2.37
N ALA A 192 -1.87 -12.77 -1.11
CA ALA A 192 -0.97 -11.78 -0.52
C ALA A 192 0.34 -12.43 -0.02
N PRO A 193 1.49 -11.74 -0.10
CA PRO A 193 2.79 -12.28 0.29
C PRO A 193 3.06 -12.23 1.80
N ILE A 194 2.02 -12.33 2.63
CA ILE A 194 2.11 -12.14 4.10
C ILE A 194 3.10 -13.12 4.73
N LEU A 195 3.04 -14.40 4.31
CA LEU A 195 3.91 -15.49 4.80
C LEU A 195 5.09 -15.79 3.86
N ASP A 196 5.24 -15.04 2.77
CA ASP A 196 6.43 -15.14 1.93
C ASP A 196 7.62 -14.51 2.67
N ASP A 197 8.73 -15.24 2.78
CA ASP A 197 9.88 -14.86 3.60
C ASP A 197 10.81 -13.95 2.78
N PHE A 198 10.68 -12.65 2.94
CA PHE A 198 11.52 -11.66 2.29
C PHE A 198 11.72 -10.42 3.16
N SER A 199 12.83 -9.72 2.94
CA SER A 199 13.15 -8.45 3.57
C SER A 199 12.58 -7.28 2.76
N GLU A 200 12.06 -6.27 3.44
CA GLU A 200 11.69 -4.99 2.83
C GLU A 200 12.90 -4.04 2.70
N ILE A 201 14.00 -4.35 3.40
CA ILE A 201 15.21 -3.51 3.48
C ILE A 201 16.27 -4.01 2.52
N GLU A 202 16.45 -5.32 2.47
CA GLU A 202 17.44 -5.97 1.63
C GLU A 202 16.77 -6.52 0.38
N PRO A 203 17.08 -5.99 -0.83
CA PRO A 203 16.55 -6.54 -2.06
C PRO A 203 16.93 -8.03 -2.14
N ASN A 204 15.94 -8.89 -2.02
CA ASN A 204 16.10 -10.32 -2.18
C ASN A 204 15.39 -10.73 -3.46
N ASP A 205 16.14 -11.08 -4.50
CA ASP A 205 15.61 -11.53 -5.79
C ASP A 205 14.86 -12.88 -5.67
N ASP A 206 15.06 -13.61 -4.56
CA ASP A 206 14.43 -14.89 -4.28
C ASP A 206 13.33 -14.75 -3.21
N VAL A 207 12.18 -14.18 -3.58
CA VAL A 207 10.96 -14.35 -2.78
C VAL A 207 10.52 -15.80 -2.86
N THR A 208 10.93 -16.60 -1.88
CA THR A 208 10.54 -18.00 -1.80
C THR A 208 9.10 -18.09 -1.32
N LYS A 209 8.18 -18.32 -2.26
CA LYS A 209 6.80 -18.66 -1.93
C LYS A 209 6.78 -20.05 -1.32
N ARG A 210 6.48 -20.12 -0.03
CA ARG A 210 6.36 -21.40 0.68
C ARG A 210 4.91 -21.86 0.78
N GLU A 211 4.69 -23.15 0.80
CA GLU A 211 3.37 -23.70 1.12
C GLU A 211 2.96 -23.31 2.55
N ILE A 212 1.67 -23.18 2.77
CA ILE A 212 1.09 -22.88 4.07
C ILE A 212 0.90 -24.21 4.79
N GLU A 213 1.62 -24.40 5.89
CA GLU A 213 1.59 -25.62 6.69
C GLU A 213 0.19 -25.79 7.32
N PRO A 214 -0.55 -26.89 6.98
CA PRO A 214 -1.94 -27.06 7.43
C PRO A 214 -2.11 -27.13 8.94
N GLU A 215 -1.14 -27.70 9.65
CA GLU A 215 -1.18 -27.83 11.11
C GLU A 215 -1.07 -26.46 11.79
N LEU A 216 -0.10 -25.61 11.38
CA LEU A 216 0.07 -24.26 11.92
C LEU A 216 -1.12 -23.38 11.55
N PHE A 217 -1.64 -23.52 10.33
CA PHE A 217 -2.84 -22.78 9.93
C PHE A 217 -4.06 -23.20 10.77
N GLY A 218 -4.26 -24.49 10.97
CA GLY A 218 -5.34 -25.01 11.84
C GLY A 218 -5.22 -24.51 13.29
N GLN A 219 -3.99 -24.47 13.83
CA GLN A 219 -3.72 -23.90 15.15
C GLN A 219 -4.11 -22.40 15.20
N TYR A 220 -3.66 -21.61 14.22
CA TYR A 220 -4.01 -20.20 14.15
C TYR A 220 -5.53 -19.97 14.13
N VAL A 221 -6.24 -20.71 13.29
CA VAL A 221 -7.70 -20.64 13.19
C VAL A 221 -8.37 -20.95 14.52
N ALA A 222 -7.93 -22.02 15.21
CA ALA A 222 -8.50 -22.40 16.50
C ALA A 222 -8.27 -21.35 17.60
N GLU A 223 -7.08 -20.75 17.64
CA GLU A 223 -6.71 -19.74 18.64
C GLU A 223 -7.36 -18.37 18.39
N HIS A 224 -7.71 -18.05 17.13
CA HIS A 224 -8.21 -16.72 16.74
C HIS A 224 -9.67 -16.72 16.30
N HIS A 225 -10.39 -17.83 16.51
CA HIS A 225 -11.82 -17.90 16.24
C HIS A 225 -12.60 -17.05 17.25
N THR A 226 -13.48 -16.19 16.74
CA THR A 226 -14.34 -15.30 17.54
C THR A 226 -15.79 -15.42 17.07
N GLU A 227 -16.72 -14.79 17.80
CA GLU A 227 -18.12 -14.70 17.37
C GLU A 227 -18.32 -13.95 16.04
N LYS A 228 -17.35 -13.07 15.67
CA LYS A 228 -17.37 -12.31 14.41
C LYS A 228 -16.72 -13.05 13.25
N GLY A 229 -16.00 -14.15 13.50
CA GLY A 229 -15.20 -14.87 12.54
C GLY A 229 -13.75 -15.05 13.00
N ILE A 230 -12.86 -15.45 12.10
CA ILE A 230 -11.44 -15.66 12.39
C ILE A 230 -10.72 -14.32 12.33
N LEU A 231 -10.19 -13.87 13.46
CA LEU A 231 -9.51 -12.59 13.60
C LEU A 231 -8.12 -12.63 12.97
N LEU A 232 -7.83 -11.66 12.09
CA LEU A 232 -6.49 -11.30 11.64
C LEU A 232 -6.24 -9.82 11.95
N VAL A 233 -5.17 -9.52 12.69
CA VAL A 233 -4.81 -8.14 13.01
C VAL A 233 -3.86 -7.62 11.94
N ARG A 234 -4.30 -6.60 11.20
CA ARG A 234 -3.51 -5.91 10.21
C ARG A 234 -2.86 -4.67 10.82
N ARG A 235 -1.61 -4.46 10.49
CA ARG A 235 -0.87 -3.27 10.92
C ARG A 235 -0.22 -2.61 9.71
N TYR A 236 -0.61 -1.36 9.51
CA TYR A 236 -0.08 -0.49 8.47
C TYR A 236 0.48 0.77 9.11
N TYR A 237 1.14 1.58 8.34
CA TYR A 237 1.50 2.94 8.73
C TYR A 237 1.04 3.94 7.68
N GLY A 238 0.75 5.16 8.14
CA GLY A 238 0.50 6.32 7.31
C GLY A 238 1.57 7.37 7.53
N ILE A 239 2.06 8.00 6.48
CA ILE A 239 2.91 9.18 6.58
C ILE A 239 2.29 10.30 5.77
N THR A 240 2.25 11.51 6.37
CA THR A 240 2.01 12.76 5.66
C THR A 240 3.21 13.66 5.82
N ALA A 241 3.59 14.39 4.76
CA ALA A 241 4.72 15.29 4.79
C ALA A 241 4.53 16.44 3.79
N ARG A 242 5.19 17.58 4.01
CA ARG A 242 5.12 18.77 3.15
C ARG A 242 6.49 19.14 2.60
N LYS A 243 6.52 19.57 1.33
CA LYS A 243 7.64 20.31 0.74
C LYS A 243 7.36 21.80 0.97
N LEU A 244 8.13 22.45 1.86
CA LEU A 244 8.08 23.89 2.12
C LEU A 244 9.14 24.62 1.32
#